data_b1935b77dbe306b9f81193f863a0f79a
#
_entry.id   b1935b77dbe306b9f81193f863a0f79a
#
_cell.length_a   1.000
_cell.length_b   1.000
_cell.length_c   1.000
_cell.angle_alpha   90.00
_cell.angle_beta   90.00
_cell.angle_gamma   90.00
#
_symmetry.space_group_name_H-M   'P 1'
#
loop_
_entity.id
_entity.type
_entity.pdbx_description
1 polymer ?
#
loop_
_entity_poly.entity_id
_entity_poly.type
_entity_poly.pdbx_seq_one_letter_code
_entity_poly.pdbx_strand_id
1 'polypeptide(L)'
;MPEHVYNVLFLCTGNSARSILAESILMKDGADRFRAFSAGSAPKGAVHPLALHTLKSLDYPTDGLRSKSWLEFAAPDAPVMDFVFTVCDNAAGEDCPVWPGQPMTAHWGIEDPAETRGTELEKQAAFVTAFRYLKNRIGTFVSLPLRSIDRLALGTKLREIGRSERATSARNDVA
;
A
#
# COMPACT_ATOMS: atom_id res chain seq x y z
N MET A 1 -1.29 -7.60 -28.76
CA MET A 1 -0.85 -6.39 -28.07
C MET A 1 -0.53 -6.72 -26.64
N PRO A 2 0.66 -6.39 -26.18
CA PRO A 2 0.93 -6.58 -24.75
C PRO A 2 0.00 -5.69 -23.94
N GLU A 3 -0.63 -6.26 -22.95
CA GLU A 3 -1.46 -5.49 -22.03
C GLU A 3 -0.56 -4.56 -21.20
N HIS A 4 -1.07 -3.34 -20.95
CA HIS A 4 -0.35 -2.40 -20.11
C HIS A 4 -0.28 -2.92 -18.67
N VAL A 5 0.93 -2.96 -18.11
CA VAL A 5 1.15 -3.33 -16.72
C VAL A 5 1.30 -2.05 -15.91
N TYR A 6 0.45 -1.87 -14.91
CA TYR A 6 0.45 -0.68 -14.07
C TYR A 6 1.40 -0.86 -12.88
N ASN A 7 2.22 0.16 -12.65
CA ASN A 7 3.11 0.19 -11.48
C ASN A 7 2.41 0.90 -10.32
N VAL A 8 2.35 0.25 -9.16
CA VAL A 8 1.67 0.76 -7.97
C VAL A 8 2.63 0.78 -6.80
N LEU A 9 2.76 1.93 -6.15
CA LEU A 9 3.60 2.12 -4.98
C LEU A 9 2.71 2.35 -3.75
N PHE A 10 2.92 1.52 -2.72
CA PHE A 10 2.27 1.70 -1.41
C PHE A 10 3.25 2.36 -0.45
N LEU A 11 2.84 3.45 0.16
CA LEU A 11 3.67 4.22 1.08
C LEU A 11 3.18 4.13 2.52
N CYS A 12 4.13 3.94 3.42
CA CYS A 12 3.93 3.99 4.86
C CYS A 12 5.19 4.64 5.45
N THR A 13 5.18 5.04 6.70
CA THR A 13 6.36 5.66 7.30
C THR A 13 7.50 4.64 7.44
N GLY A 14 7.24 3.53 8.12
CA GLY A 14 8.28 2.53 8.46
C GLY A 14 8.54 1.48 7.39
N ASN A 15 7.66 1.33 6.43
CA ASN A 15 7.72 0.27 5.42
C ASN A 15 8.07 -1.10 6.05
N SER A 16 7.32 -1.48 7.07
CA SER A 16 7.56 -2.75 7.77
C SER A 16 6.31 -3.61 7.90
N ALA A 17 5.12 -3.03 7.92
CA ALA A 17 3.86 -3.75 8.11
C ALA A 17 2.83 -3.45 7.01
N ARG A 18 2.06 -2.37 7.12
CA ARG A 18 0.93 -2.09 6.24
C ARG A 18 1.28 -2.05 4.75
N SER A 19 2.30 -1.31 4.37
CA SER A 19 2.72 -1.22 2.97
C SER A 19 3.31 -2.52 2.44
N ILE A 20 3.96 -3.29 3.30
CA ILE A 20 4.48 -4.63 2.96
C ILE A 20 3.33 -5.60 2.68
N LEU A 21 2.30 -5.60 3.54
CA LEU A 21 1.11 -6.41 3.31
C LEU A 21 0.45 -6.05 1.97
N ALA A 22 0.29 -4.76 1.71
CA ALA A 22 -0.33 -4.28 0.48
C ALA A 22 0.46 -4.71 -0.76
N GLU A 23 1.77 -4.57 -0.73
CA GLU A 23 2.64 -5.00 -1.83
C GLU A 23 2.44 -6.47 -2.16
N SER A 24 2.49 -7.34 -1.17
CA SER A 24 2.32 -8.78 -1.36
C SER A 24 0.93 -9.14 -1.88
N ILE A 25 -0.10 -8.49 -1.35
CA ILE A 25 -1.49 -8.73 -1.81
C ILE A 25 -1.61 -8.40 -3.30
N LEU A 26 -1.11 -7.25 -3.72
CA LEU A 26 -1.19 -6.85 -5.12
C LEU A 26 -0.32 -7.73 -6.02
N MET A 27 0.85 -8.18 -5.55
CA MET A 27 1.70 -9.11 -6.28
C MET A 27 0.96 -10.37 -6.69
N LYS A 28 0.10 -10.89 -5.82
CA LYS A 28 -0.66 -12.10 -6.09
C LYS A 28 -1.99 -11.80 -6.79
N ASP A 29 -2.79 -10.90 -6.22
CA ASP A 29 -4.15 -10.66 -6.69
C ASP A 29 -4.19 -9.89 -8.01
N GLY A 30 -3.13 -9.13 -8.32
CA GLY A 30 -3.02 -8.36 -9.55
C GLY A 30 -1.87 -8.79 -10.47
N ALA A 31 -1.36 -10.00 -10.32
CA ALA A 31 -0.10 -10.47 -10.90
C ALA A 31 0.11 -10.16 -12.39
N ASP A 32 -0.92 -10.33 -13.22
CA ASP A 32 -0.79 -10.17 -14.68
C ASP A 32 -0.94 -8.73 -15.15
N ARG A 33 -1.47 -7.86 -14.30
CA ARG A 33 -1.84 -6.49 -14.68
C ARG A 33 -1.08 -5.42 -13.91
N PHE A 34 -0.46 -5.79 -12.78
CA PHE A 34 0.17 -4.84 -11.88
C PHE A 34 1.54 -5.31 -11.44
N ARG A 35 2.44 -4.33 -11.25
CA ARG A 35 3.67 -4.51 -10.50
C ARG A 35 3.52 -3.73 -9.19
N ALA A 36 3.78 -4.40 -8.08
CA ALA A 36 3.60 -3.83 -6.75
C ALA A 36 4.95 -3.45 -6.15
N PHE A 37 4.97 -2.28 -5.53
CA PHE A 37 6.13 -1.76 -4.82
C PHE A 37 5.67 -1.17 -3.50
N SER A 38 6.57 -1.09 -2.53
CA SER A 38 6.31 -0.38 -1.27
C SER A 38 7.57 0.33 -0.79
N ALA A 39 7.37 1.39 -0.02
CA ALA A 39 8.47 2.17 0.54
C ALA A 39 8.01 2.96 1.75
N GLY A 40 8.96 3.55 2.46
CA GLY A 40 8.68 4.42 3.60
C GLY A 40 9.55 5.66 3.63
N SER A 41 9.05 6.69 4.29
CA SER A 41 9.80 7.93 4.50
C SER A 41 10.94 7.76 5.52
N ALA A 42 10.73 6.87 6.49
CA ALA A 42 11.69 6.52 7.52
C ALA A 42 11.69 5.00 7.74
N PRO A 43 12.25 4.24 6.77
CA PRO A 43 12.15 2.78 6.80
C PRO A 43 12.86 2.21 8.03
N LYS A 44 12.23 1.21 8.65
CA LYS A 44 12.80 0.53 9.82
C LYS A 44 13.95 -0.40 9.48
N GLY A 45 14.15 -0.70 8.20
CA GLY A 45 15.23 -1.56 7.73
C GLY A 45 14.92 -3.05 7.77
N ALA A 46 13.82 -3.45 8.38
CA ALA A 46 13.39 -4.85 8.44
C ALA A 46 11.88 -4.96 8.34
N VAL A 47 11.42 -5.99 7.64
CA VAL A 47 10.01 -6.33 7.56
C VAL A 47 9.55 -6.90 8.90
N HIS A 48 8.38 -6.50 9.37
CA HIS A 48 7.85 -6.97 10.64
C HIS A 48 7.60 -8.49 10.60
N PRO A 49 8.05 -9.25 11.60
CA PRO A 49 7.88 -10.71 11.61
C PRO A 49 6.43 -11.16 11.48
N LEU A 50 5.48 -10.44 12.09
CA LEU A 50 4.06 -10.77 12.02
C LEU A 50 3.47 -10.48 10.64
N ALA A 51 4.03 -9.52 9.89
CA ALA A 51 3.64 -9.32 8.50
C ALA A 51 4.01 -10.54 7.66
N LEU A 52 5.23 -11.02 7.80
CA LEU A 52 5.69 -12.23 7.10
C LEU A 52 4.86 -13.45 7.50
N HIS A 53 4.62 -13.62 8.81
CA HIS A 53 3.82 -14.74 9.32
C HIS A 53 2.40 -14.72 8.74
N THR A 54 1.76 -13.57 8.74
CA THR A 54 0.40 -13.41 8.20
C THR A 54 0.36 -13.75 6.71
N LEU A 55 1.29 -13.23 5.94
CA LEU A 55 1.35 -13.50 4.49
C LEU A 55 1.57 -14.97 4.21
N LYS A 56 2.51 -15.61 4.91
CA LYS A 56 2.78 -17.04 4.73
C LYS A 56 1.57 -17.91 5.10
N SER A 57 0.90 -17.58 6.20
CA SER A 57 -0.26 -18.35 6.67
C SER A 57 -1.46 -18.24 5.72
N LEU A 58 -1.55 -17.16 4.94
CA LEU A 58 -2.63 -16.92 3.99
C LEU A 58 -2.22 -17.23 2.55
N ASP A 59 -1.04 -17.82 2.36
CA ASP A 59 -0.50 -18.22 1.08
C ASP A 59 -0.25 -17.04 0.12
N TYR A 60 0.34 -15.97 0.66
CA TYR A 60 0.77 -14.80 -0.10
C TYR A 60 2.30 -14.75 -0.18
N PRO A 61 2.87 -14.17 -1.27
CA PRO A 61 4.32 -14.19 -1.47
C PRO A 61 5.06 -13.33 -0.44
N THR A 62 6.23 -13.80 -0.02
CA THR A 62 7.11 -13.07 0.88
C THR A 62 8.51 -12.86 0.29
N ASP A 63 8.82 -13.48 -0.82
CA ASP A 63 10.13 -13.37 -1.46
C ASP A 63 10.36 -11.95 -1.99
N GLY A 64 11.53 -11.40 -1.69
CA GLY A 64 11.91 -10.07 -2.17
C GLY A 64 11.33 -8.91 -1.37
N LEU A 65 10.50 -9.16 -0.37
CA LEU A 65 9.98 -8.10 0.50
C LEU A 65 11.10 -7.53 1.36
N ARG A 66 11.25 -6.21 1.36
CA ARG A 66 12.26 -5.52 2.17
C ARG A 66 11.76 -4.14 2.56
N SER A 67 12.24 -3.67 3.70
CA SER A 67 11.97 -2.30 4.17
C SER A 67 12.96 -1.35 3.49
N LYS A 68 12.45 -0.30 2.82
CA LYS A 68 13.27 0.58 1.99
C LYS A 68 12.73 2.00 1.95
N SER A 69 13.61 2.93 1.61
CA SER A 69 13.27 4.34 1.49
C SER A 69 12.50 4.64 0.20
N TRP A 70 11.53 5.53 0.30
CA TRP A 70 10.81 6.05 -0.86
C TRP A 70 11.71 6.77 -1.87
N LEU A 71 12.90 7.21 -1.44
CA LEU A 71 13.87 7.85 -2.34
C LEU A 71 14.35 6.90 -3.45
N GLU A 72 14.30 5.60 -3.23
CA GLU A 72 14.61 4.62 -4.29
C GLU A 72 13.69 4.77 -5.50
N PHE A 73 12.45 5.20 -5.27
CA PHE A 73 11.44 5.33 -6.33
C PHE A 73 11.32 6.76 -6.87
N ALA A 74 12.05 7.70 -6.28
CA ALA A 74 12.14 9.07 -6.79
C ALA A 74 13.36 9.28 -7.70
N ALA A 75 14.24 8.30 -7.80
CA ALA A 75 15.43 8.36 -8.63
C ALA A 75 15.07 8.37 -10.13
N PRO A 76 15.90 9.00 -10.99
CA PRO A 76 15.58 9.07 -12.43
C PRO A 76 15.47 7.72 -13.14
N ASP A 77 16.17 6.71 -12.64
CA ASP A 77 16.16 5.34 -13.20
C ASP A 77 15.13 4.42 -12.55
N ALA A 78 14.35 4.92 -11.59
CA ALA A 78 13.32 4.14 -10.93
C ALA A 78 12.14 3.85 -11.88
N PRO A 79 11.39 2.77 -11.64
CA PRO A 79 10.16 2.53 -12.40
C PRO A 79 9.20 3.72 -12.27
N VAL A 80 8.56 4.10 -13.36
CA VAL A 80 7.56 5.17 -13.34
C VAL A 80 6.27 4.61 -12.74
N MET A 81 5.77 5.24 -11.68
CA MET A 81 4.56 4.80 -11.01
C MET A 81 3.31 5.34 -11.71
N ASP A 82 2.32 4.48 -11.86
CA ASP A 82 0.99 4.87 -12.33
C ASP A 82 0.10 5.29 -11.17
N PHE A 83 0.29 4.65 -10.01
CA PHE A 83 -0.49 4.92 -8.79
C PHE A 83 0.42 4.94 -7.57
N VAL A 84 0.15 5.86 -6.66
CA VAL A 84 0.80 5.92 -5.35
C VAL A 84 -0.28 6.02 -4.27
N PHE A 85 -0.33 5.02 -3.38
CA PHE A 85 -1.31 4.97 -2.31
C PHE A 85 -0.61 5.04 -0.96
N THR A 86 -1.00 6.00 -0.12
CA THR A 86 -0.54 6.03 1.28
C THR A 86 -1.45 5.15 2.13
N VAL A 87 -0.87 4.28 2.93
CA VAL A 87 -1.62 3.35 3.78
C VAL A 87 -1.49 3.66 5.27
N CYS A 88 -0.76 4.70 5.62
CA CYS A 88 -0.73 5.24 6.98
C CYS A 88 -0.92 6.75 6.95
N ASP A 89 -1.52 7.29 8.01
CA ASP A 89 -1.87 8.71 8.05
C ASP A 89 -0.64 9.61 8.11
N ASN A 90 0.43 9.16 8.75
CA ASN A 90 1.67 9.92 8.83
C ASN A 90 2.30 10.12 7.43
N ALA A 91 2.34 9.06 6.63
CA ALA A 91 2.89 9.17 5.26
C ALA A 91 2.07 10.12 4.40
N ALA A 92 0.75 10.16 4.59
CA ALA A 92 -0.13 11.08 3.87
C ALA A 92 0.12 12.54 4.23
N GLY A 93 0.59 12.82 5.45
CA GLY A 93 0.87 14.18 5.94
C GLY A 93 2.32 14.63 5.72
N GLU A 94 3.19 13.78 5.20
CA GLU A 94 4.59 14.11 4.98
C GLU A 94 4.83 14.75 3.60
N ASP A 95 5.91 15.52 3.49
CA ASP A 95 6.33 16.13 2.22
C ASP A 95 6.91 15.04 1.32
N CYS A 96 6.07 14.44 0.50
CA CYS A 96 6.46 13.40 -0.43
C CYS A 96 7.37 13.94 -1.54
N PRO A 97 8.31 13.13 -2.04
CA PRO A 97 9.04 13.46 -3.26
C PRO A 97 8.08 13.69 -4.43
N VAL A 98 8.54 14.45 -5.43
CA VAL A 98 7.81 14.55 -6.69
C VAL A 98 8.11 13.28 -7.48
N TRP A 99 7.06 12.49 -7.72
CA TRP A 99 7.21 11.23 -8.45
C TRP A 99 7.26 11.47 -9.95
N PRO A 100 8.24 10.87 -10.68
CA PRO A 100 8.24 10.94 -12.13
C PRO A 100 6.94 10.38 -12.72
N GLY A 101 6.44 11.01 -13.79
CA GLY A 101 5.26 10.52 -14.50
C GLY A 101 3.93 10.97 -13.94
N GLN A 102 3.91 11.73 -12.86
CA GLN A 102 2.69 12.26 -12.23
C GLN A 102 1.63 11.17 -11.96
N PRO A 103 1.93 10.19 -11.08
CA PRO A 103 0.99 9.13 -10.77
C PRO A 103 -0.27 9.65 -10.13
N MET A 104 -1.36 8.91 -10.26
CA MET A 104 -2.56 9.17 -9.49
C MET A 104 -2.31 8.76 -8.05
N THR A 105 -2.77 9.56 -7.11
CA THR A 105 -2.56 9.32 -5.68
C THR A 105 -3.88 9.23 -4.93
N ALA A 106 -3.88 8.44 -3.87
CA ALA A 106 -5.02 8.37 -2.94
C ALA A 106 -4.52 7.93 -1.57
N HIS A 107 -5.28 8.27 -0.54
CA HIS A 107 -5.00 7.84 0.83
C HIS A 107 -5.90 6.66 1.19
N TRP A 108 -5.28 5.53 1.49
CA TRP A 108 -5.94 4.27 1.86
C TRP A 108 -5.54 3.86 3.27
N GLY A 109 -5.64 4.78 4.22
CA GLY A 109 -5.17 4.57 5.58
C GLY A 109 -5.96 3.52 6.36
N ILE A 110 -5.24 2.73 7.13
CA ILE A 110 -5.77 1.79 8.13
C ILE A 110 -4.94 1.90 9.40
N GLU A 111 -5.50 1.40 10.52
CA GLU A 111 -4.77 1.36 11.78
C GLU A 111 -3.51 0.51 11.66
N ASP A 112 -2.46 0.90 12.41
CA ASP A 112 -1.21 0.17 12.41
C ASP A 112 -1.31 -1.08 13.30
N PRO A 113 -1.28 -2.28 12.70
CA PRO A 113 -1.35 -3.52 13.49
C PRO A 113 -0.12 -3.71 14.38
N ALA A 114 1.01 -3.10 14.02
CA ALA A 114 2.25 -3.20 14.80
C ALA A 114 2.16 -2.46 16.15
N GLU A 115 1.23 -1.51 16.29
CA GLU A 115 1.00 -0.79 17.54
C GLU A 115 0.04 -1.51 18.48
N THR A 116 -0.49 -2.65 18.08
CA THR A 116 -1.41 -3.43 18.92
C THR A 116 -0.69 -3.93 20.17
N ARG A 117 -1.29 -3.68 21.32
CA ARG A 117 -0.83 -4.18 22.62
C ARG A 117 -1.63 -5.39 23.01
N GLY A 118 -1.02 -6.29 23.76
CA GLY A 118 -1.69 -7.48 24.28
C GLY A 118 -0.88 -8.75 24.02
N THR A 119 -1.59 -9.87 23.96
CA THR A 119 -0.98 -11.18 23.76
C THR A 119 -0.49 -11.32 22.30
N GLU A 120 0.34 -12.33 22.08
CA GLU A 120 0.83 -12.65 20.74
C GLU A 120 -0.35 -12.97 19.81
N LEU A 121 -1.35 -13.69 20.30
CA LEU A 121 -2.57 -13.98 19.52
C LEU A 121 -3.33 -12.71 19.12
N GLU A 122 -3.44 -11.75 20.06
CA GLU A 122 -4.11 -10.48 19.76
C GLU A 122 -3.35 -9.69 18.69
N LYS A 123 -2.02 -9.70 18.75
CA LYS A 123 -1.18 -9.05 17.75
C LYS A 123 -1.31 -9.71 16.38
N GLN A 124 -1.29 -11.05 16.34
CA GLN A 124 -1.50 -11.80 15.10
C GLN A 124 -2.89 -11.49 14.49
N ALA A 125 -3.92 -11.43 15.34
CA ALA A 125 -5.27 -11.09 14.90
C ALA A 125 -5.33 -9.69 14.29
N ALA A 126 -4.61 -8.73 14.85
CA ALA A 126 -4.54 -7.37 14.31
C ALA A 126 -3.90 -7.34 12.91
N PHE A 127 -2.87 -8.14 12.68
CA PHE A 127 -2.25 -8.26 11.36
C PHE A 127 -3.19 -8.92 10.35
N VAL A 128 -3.92 -9.93 10.74
CA VAL A 128 -4.94 -10.58 9.88
C VAL A 128 -6.04 -9.57 9.52
N THR A 129 -6.48 -8.79 10.49
CA THR A 129 -7.49 -7.74 10.27
C THR A 129 -6.99 -6.68 9.29
N ALA A 130 -5.77 -6.20 9.47
CA ALA A 130 -5.15 -5.24 8.55
C ALA A 130 -5.03 -5.81 7.13
N PHE A 131 -4.61 -7.06 7.03
CA PHE A 131 -4.54 -7.77 5.75
C PHE A 131 -5.91 -7.80 5.08
N ARG A 132 -6.97 -8.14 5.81
CA ARG A 132 -8.32 -8.23 5.26
C ARG A 132 -8.80 -6.88 4.70
N TYR A 133 -8.57 -5.79 5.43
CA TYR A 133 -8.97 -4.46 4.94
C TYR A 133 -8.20 -4.05 3.69
N LEU A 134 -6.91 -4.31 3.65
CA LEU A 134 -6.09 -4.03 2.48
C LEU A 134 -6.51 -4.90 1.29
N LYS A 135 -6.78 -6.18 1.54
CA LYS A 135 -7.25 -7.10 0.49
C LYS A 135 -8.57 -6.63 -0.12
N ASN A 136 -9.49 -6.14 0.70
CA ASN A 136 -10.77 -5.62 0.21
C ASN A 136 -10.57 -4.40 -0.68
N ARG A 137 -9.70 -3.46 -0.27
CA ARG A 137 -9.39 -2.27 -1.07
C ARG A 137 -8.70 -2.63 -2.38
N ILE A 138 -7.69 -3.46 -2.31
CA ILE A 138 -6.94 -3.90 -3.48
C ILE A 138 -7.84 -4.71 -4.43
N GLY A 139 -8.69 -5.59 -3.90
CA GLY A 139 -9.64 -6.35 -4.70
C GLY A 139 -10.60 -5.45 -5.48
N THR A 140 -11.12 -4.40 -4.86
CA THR A 140 -11.94 -3.42 -5.55
C THR A 140 -11.14 -2.68 -6.63
N PHE A 141 -9.91 -2.27 -6.30
CA PHE A 141 -9.04 -1.56 -7.22
C PHE A 141 -8.72 -2.40 -8.48
N VAL A 142 -8.32 -3.66 -8.31
CA VAL A 142 -7.95 -4.51 -9.45
C VAL A 142 -9.13 -4.86 -10.34
N SER A 143 -10.36 -4.70 -9.86
CA SER A 143 -11.56 -4.93 -10.66
C SER A 143 -12.03 -3.69 -11.42
N LEU A 144 -11.38 -2.52 -11.24
CA LEU A 144 -11.75 -1.31 -11.97
C LEU A 144 -11.34 -1.41 -13.45
N PRO A 145 -12.16 -0.84 -14.37
CA PRO A 145 -11.84 -0.84 -15.79
C PRO A 145 -10.83 0.26 -16.14
N LEU A 146 -9.59 0.11 -15.70
CA LEU A 146 -8.56 1.16 -15.76
C LEU A 146 -8.29 1.69 -17.17
N ARG A 147 -8.48 0.86 -18.19
CA ARG A 147 -8.23 1.26 -19.60
C ARG A 147 -9.32 2.15 -20.17
N SER A 148 -10.54 2.02 -19.67
CA SER A 148 -11.72 2.68 -20.25
C SER A 148 -12.29 3.80 -19.38
N ILE A 149 -11.94 3.86 -18.11
CA ILE A 149 -12.43 4.88 -17.18
C ILE A 149 -11.64 6.18 -17.37
N ASP A 150 -12.32 7.33 -17.37
CA ASP A 150 -11.61 8.60 -17.45
C ASP A 150 -10.92 8.93 -16.12
N ARG A 151 -9.91 9.83 -16.20
CA ARG A 151 -9.04 10.14 -15.06
C ARG A 151 -9.80 10.74 -13.88
N LEU A 152 -10.79 11.59 -14.11
CA LEU A 152 -11.57 12.20 -13.03
C LEU A 152 -12.44 11.17 -12.31
N ALA A 153 -13.12 10.32 -13.06
CA ALA A 153 -13.94 9.25 -12.49
C ALA A 153 -13.07 8.25 -11.74
N LEU A 154 -11.89 7.93 -12.27
CA LEU A 154 -10.94 7.03 -11.60
C LEU A 154 -10.48 7.63 -10.27
N GLY A 155 -10.10 8.90 -10.26
CA GLY A 155 -9.70 9.59 -9.03
C GLY A 155 -10.78 9.53 -7.95
N THR A 156 -12.04 9.71 -8.33
CA THR A 156 -13.18 9.59 -7.41
C THR A 156 -13.29 8.18 -6.85
N LYS A 157 -13.18 7.16 -7.71
CA LYS A 157 -13.23 5.75 -7.28
C LYS A 157 -12.08 5.41 -6.33
N LEU A 158 -10.88 5.87 -6.60
CA LEU A 158 -9.72 5.62 -5.74
C LEU A 158 -9.93 6.23 -4.34
N ARG A 159 -10.50 7.42 -4.26
CA ARG A 159 -10.81 8.06 -2.97
C ARG A 159 -11.93 7.32 -2.24
N GLU A 160 -12.95 6.84 -2.94
CA GLU A 160 -14.02 6.04 -2.35
C GLU A 160 -13.50 4.75 -1.74
N ILE A 161 -12.58 4.06 -2.43
CA ILE A 161 -11.92 2.86 -1.91
C ILE A 161 -11.20 3.19 -0.60
N GLY A 162 -10.50 4.31 -0.55
CA GLY A 162 -9.78 4.75 0.65
C GLY A 162 -10.70 5.07 1.84
N ARG A 163 -11.96 5.35 1.60
CA ARG A 163 -12.95 5.64 2.65
C ARG A 163 -13.76 4.42 3.06
N SER A 164 -13.43 3.25 2.56
CA SER A 164 -14.13 2.02 2.89
C SER A 164 -13.88 1.62 4.35
N GLU A 165 -14.45 0.49 4.76
CA GLU A 165 -14.45 -0.02 6.13
C GLU A 165 -13.13 0.21 6.87
N ARG A 166 -13.21 0.76 8.09
CA ARG A 166 -12.07 1.02 8.99
C ARG A 166 -11.00 1.95 8.42
N ALA A 167 -11.39 2.82 7.50
CA ALA A 167 -10.48 3.82 6.99
C ALA A 167 -10.07 4.81 8.08
N THR A 168 -8.79 5.20 8.06
CA THR A 168 -8.27 6.29 8.87
C THR A 168 -8.04 7.51 7.96
N SER A 169 -8.01 8.69 8.57
CA SER A 169 -7.78 9.93 7.84
C SER A 169 -6.35 10.43 8.06
N ALA A 170 -5.81 11.12 7.06
CA ALA A 170 -4.57 11.84 7.26
C ALA A 170 -4.73 12.77 8.46
N ARG A 171 -3.77 12.75 9.39
CA ARG A 171 -3.77 13.68 10.50
C ARG A 171 -3.58 15.08 9.94
N ASN A 172 -4.62 15.87 10.02
CA ASN A 172 -4.44 17.30 9.96
C ASN A 172 -3.87 17.70 11.32
N ASP A 173 -2.60 18.07 11.33
CA ASP A 173 -1.99 18.70 12.50
C ASP A 173 -2.59 20.10 12.72
N VAL A 174 -3.85 20.24 12.45
CA VAL A 174 -4.60 21.42 12.79
C VAL A 174 -5.26 21.10 14.12
N ALA A 175 -4.53 21.43 15.13
CA ALA A 175 -5.16 21.52 16.42
C ALA A 175 -6.28 22.53 16.36
#